data_73a5226c6d24965f1e0e578a55686eb6
#
_entry.id   73a5226c6d24965f1e0e578a55686eb6
#
_cell.length_a   1.000
_cell.length_b   1.000
_cell.length_c   1.000
_cell.angle_alpha   90.00
_cell.angle_beta   90.00
_cell.angle_gamma   90.00
#
_symmetry.space_group_name_H-M   'P 1'
#
loop_
_entity.id
_entity.type
_entity.pdbx_description
1 polymer ?
#
loop_
_entity_poly.entity_id
_entity_poly.type
_entity_poly.pdbx_seq_one_letter_code
_entity_poly.pdbx_strand_id
1 'polypeptide(L)'
;MGESRISEIELVKSKDEYSSDENVEINVKFLIEGELRDSFNEANWTKAYNNNDVSFKMKYGVKLTSGGFRKKELGRTIDTYRKASIFWTRNPKLVNPMKEKRIWVQIAKNFEPFIRLTEDEVRQELLDFDEKITFKASELGTGNHMVGAEVYVSWQKHDYIEPFNTKAHAKEIEIKIN
;
A
#
# COMPACT_ATOMS: atom_id res chain seq x y z
N MET A 1 11.94 19.20 -2.59
CA MET A 1 11.25 17.90 -2.54
C MET A 1 10.45 17.83 -1.25
N GLY A 2 9.20 17.40 -1.31
CA GLY A 2 8.36 17.24 -0.13
C GLY A 2 8.61 15.93 0.59
N GLU A 3 8.44 15.93 1.90
CA GLU A 3 8.51 14.72 2.71
C GLU A 3 7.53 13.65 2.20
N SER A 4 7.87 12.39 2.44
CA SER A 4 6.97 11.28 2.13
C SER A 4 5.75 11.32 3.05
N ARG A 5 4.59 11.07 2.48
CA ARG A 5 3.32 11.12 3.20
C ARG A 5 2.30 10.15 2.62
N ILE A 6 1.32 9.81 3.44
CA ILE A 6 0.14 9.11 2.97
C ILE A 6 -0.81 10.15 2.36
N SER A 7 -1.31 9.89 1.15
CA SER A 7 -2.34 10.73 0.51
C SER A 7 -3.64 10.72 1.31
N GLU A 8 -4.61 11.52 0.88
CA GLU A 8 -5.97 11.38 1.40
C GLU A 8 -6.45 9.94 1.25
N ILE A 9 -6.98 9.36 2.32
CA ILE A 9 -7.46 7.98 2.33
C ILE A 9 -8.93 7.98 1.93
N GLU A 10 -9.24 7.22 0.89
CA GLU A 10 -10.60 7.02 0.40
C GLU A 10 -11.15 5.69 0.91
N LEU A 11 -12.30 5.74 1.58
CA LEU A 11 -13.05 4.55 1.97
C LEU A 11 -14.19 4.32 0.98
N VAL A 12 -14.21 3.15 0.36
CA VAL A 12 -15.23 2.77 -0.62
C VAL A 12 -16.02 1.59 -0.10
N LYS A 13 -17.29 1.82 0.19
CA LYS A 13 -18.23 0.76 0.60
C LYS A 13 -18.89 0.11 -0.62
N SER A 14 -19.17 -1.17 -0.53
CA SER A 14 -19.80 -1.92 -1.63
C SER A 14 -21.29 -1.63 -1.80
N LYS A 15 -21.96 -1.24 -0.71
CA LYS A 15 -23.39 -0.90 -0.69
C LYS A 15 -23.66 0.26 0.25
N ASP A 16 -24.82 0.89 0.12
CA ASP A 16 -25.28 1.92 1.07
C ASP A 16 -25.91 1.32 2.33
N GLU A 17 -26.57 0.20 2.19
CA GLU A 17 -27.27 -0.50 3.27
C GLU A 17 -26.92 -1.98 3.26
N TYR A 18 -26.88 -2.56 4.45
CA TYR A 18 -26.60 -3.98 4.67
C TYR A 18 -27.62 -4.58 5.62
N SER A 19 -27.99 -5.84 5.40
CA SER A 19 -28.72 -6.59 6.40
C SER A 19 -27.76 -7.13 7.46
N SER A 20 -28.29 -7.43 8.65
CA SER A 20 -27.47 -7.84 9.81
C SER A 20 -26.70 -9.15 9.61
N ASP A 21 -27.11 -9.97 8.67
CA ASP A 21 -26.47 -11.25 8.33
C ASP A 21 -25.47 -11.16 7.18
N GLU A 22 -25.32 -9.98 6.56
CA GLU A 22 -24.37 -9.76 5.47
C GLU A 22 -22.97 -9.46 5.96
N ASN A 23 -22.00 -9.65 5.07
CA ASN A 23 -20.66 -9.13 5.23
C ASN A 23 -20.57 -7.73 4.63
N VAL A 24 -19.91 -6.84 5.33
CA VAL A 24 -19.57 -5.49 4.86
C VAL A 24 -18.16 -5.53 4.30
N GLU A 25 -17.99 -5.09 3.05
CA GLU A 25 -16.70 -4.97 2.41
C GLU A 25 -16.37 -3.50 2.20
N ILE A 26 -15.23 -3.08 2.70
CA ILE A 26 -14.73 -1.72 2.53
C ILE A 26 -13.34 -1.77 1.93
N ASN A 27 -13.16 -1.05 0.82
CA ASN A 27 -11.85 -0.83 0.24
C ASN A 27 -11.25 0.45 0.81
N VAL A 28 -10.01 0.33 1.26
CA VAL A 28 -9.22 1.45 1.77
C VAL A 28 -8.17 1.78 0.73
N LYS A 29 -8.30 2.93 0.09
CA LYS A 29 -7.43 3.36 -1.03
C LYS A 29 -6.59 4.56 -0.61
N PHE A 30 -5.30 4.49 -0.87
CA PHE A 30 -4.37 5.59 -0.65
C PHE A 30 -3.09 5.39 -1.45
N LEU A 31 -2.31 6.46 -1.54
CA LEU A 31 -1.00 6.46 -2.21
C LEU A 31 0.06 6.94 -1.22
N ILE A 32 1.29 6.49 -1.42
CA ILE A 32 2.44 7.15 -0.81
C ILE A 32 2.92 8.22 -1.80
N GLU A 33 2.98 9.45 -1.33
CA GLU A 33 3.39 10.62 -2.09
C GLU A 33 4.66 11.23 -1.51
N GLY A 34 5.26 12.14 -2.26
CA GLY A 34 6.44 12.90 -1.83
C GLY A 34 7.74 12.23 -2.22
N GLU A 35 8.76 12.37 -1.38
CA GLU A 35 10.14 11.99 -1.70
C GLU A 35 10.28 10.52 -2.10
N LEU A 36 9.65 9.61 -1.41
CA LEU A 36 9.74 8.19 -1.74
C LEU A 36 9.22 7.93 -3.16
N ARG A 37 8.05 8.45 -3.51
CA ARG A 37 7.49 8.30 -4.85
C ARG A 37 8.40 8.95 -5.91
N ASP A 38 8.86 10.14 -5.64
CA ASP A 38 9.70 10.89 -6.58
C ASP A 38 11.07 10.22 -6.78
N SER A 39 11.52 9.42 -5.83
CA SER A 39 12.79 8.68 -5.92
C SER A 39 12.76 7.51 -6.91
N PHE A 40 11.57 7.04 -7.30
CA PHE A 40 11.42 6.02 -8.35
C PHE A 40 11.59 6.67 -9.72
N ASN A 41 12.82 6.96 -10.10
CA ASN A 41 13.20 7.62 -11.35
C ASN A 41 14.40 6.93 -11.99
N GLU A 42 14.70 7.32 -13.23
CA GLU A 42 15.76 6.73 -14.04
C GLU A 42 17.15 6.84 -13.37
N ALA A 43 17.46 7.96 -12.71
CA ALA A 43 18.74 8.15 -12.05
C ALA A 43 18.96 7.15 -10.91
N ASN A 44 17.93 6.90 -10.11
CA ASN A 44 18.00 5.94 -9.02
C ASN A 44 18.03 4.49 -9.52
N TRP A 45 17.32 4.19 -10.61
CA TRP A 45 17.41 2.89 -11.27
C TRP A 45 18.84 2.65 -11.78
N THR A 46 19.51 3.64 -12.33
CA THR A 46 20.89 3.53 -12.78
C THR A 46 21.83 3.23 -11.62
N LYS A 47 21.68 3.91 -10.49
CA LYS A 47 22.45 3.62 -9.28
C LYS A 47 22.23 2.18 -8.79
N ALA A 48 20.97 1.75 -8.76
CA ALA A 48 20.61 0.41 -8.38
C ALA A 48 21.28 -0.62 -9.28
N TYR A 49 21.22 -0.42 -10.58
CA TYR A 49 21.84 -1.28 -11.56
C TYR A 49 23.36 -1.40 -11.35
N ASN A 50 24.03 -0.29 -11.11
CA ASN A 50 25.48 -0.26 -10.92
C ASN A 50 25.92 -0.91 -9.61
N ASN A 51 25.08 -0.92 -8.60
CA ASN A 51 25.38 -1.47 -7.28
C ASN A 51 25.00 -2.96 -7.10
N ASN A 52 24.36 -3.55 -8.09
CA ASN A 52 24.00 -4.97 -8.13
C ASN A 52 23.08 -5.49 -7.01
N ASP A 53 22.54 -4.64 -6.17
CA ASP A 53 21.64 -5.10 -5.11
C ASP A 53 20.71 -3.98 -4.68
N VAL A 54 19.45 -4.15 -4.98
CA VAL A 54 18.43 -3.23 -4.49
C VAL A 54 17.23 -4.02 -3.98
N SER A 55 17.00 -3.93 -2.70
CA SER A 55 15.78 -4.44 -2.10
C SER A 55 15.02 -3.31 -1.43
N PHE A 56 13.72 -3.31 -1.61
CA PHE A 56 12.81 -2.38 -0.97
C PHE A 56 11.94 -3.13 0.01
N LYS A 57 11.80 -2.59 1.21
CA LYS A 57 10.93 -3.16 2.23
C LYS A 57 10.17 -2.05 2.94
N MET A 58 8.87 -2.18 2.93
CA MET A 58 7.97 -1.25 3.59
C MET A 58 6.97 -2.02 4.44
N LYS A 59 6.92 -1.70 5.71
CA LYS A 59 5.89 -2.23 6.62
C LYS A 59 4.69 -1.30 6.59
N TYR A 60 3.48 -1.84 6.52
CA TYR A 60 2.28 -1.04 6.57
C TYR A 60 1.14 -1.76 7.31
N GLY A 61 0.22 -0.98 7.80
CA GLY A 61 -0.98 -1.49 8.43
C GLY A 61 -2.20 -0.68 8.06
N VAL A 62 -3.33 -1.38 7.95
CA VAL A 62 -4.63 -0.79 7.67
C VAL A 62 -5.64 -1.36 8.65
N LYS A 63 -6.34 -0.48 9.35
CA LYS A 63 -7.29 -0.84 10.39
C LYS A 63 -8.58 -0.07 10.20
N LEU A 64 -9.70 -0.78 10.13
CA LEU A 64 -11.03 -0.15 10.18
C LEU A 64 -11.48 -0.02 11.63
N THR A 65 -12.14 1.09 11.93
CA THR A 65 -12.70 1.35 13.26
C THR A 65 -14.13 1.85 13.15
N SER A 66 -14.98 1.43 14.10
CA SER A 66 -16.26 2.08 14.29
C SER A 66 -16.04 3.47 14.86
N GLY A 67 -16.87 4.45 14.44
CA GLY A 67 -16.83 5.80 14.97
C GLY A 67 -17.36 5.88 16.40
N GLY A 68 -17.26 7.07 17.01
CA GLY A 68 -17.79 7.35 18.32
C GLY A 68 -16.77 7.31 19.44
N PHE A 69 -17.27 7.40 20.67
CA PHE A 69 -16.46 7.58 21.88
C PHE A 69 -15.57 6.36 22.19
N ARG A 70 -16.08 5.15 21.91
CA ARG A 70 -15.31 3.91 22.05
C ARG A 70 -15.11 3.30 20.68
N LYS A 71 -13.98 3.61 20.07
CA LYS A 71 -13.61 3.04 18.78
C LYS A 71 -13.37 1.55 18.91
N LYS A 72 -14.07 0.78 18.10
CA LYS A 72 -13.92 -0.66 18.01
C LYS A 72 -13.27 -1.01 16.68
N GLU A 73 -12.30 -1.91 16.71
CA GLU A 73 -11.71 -2.46 15.51
C GLU A 73 -12.72 -3.36 14.78
N LEU A 74 -12.84 -3.17 13.46
CA LEU A 74 -13.75 -3.93 12.61
C LEU A 74 -12.97 -4.84 11.67
N GLY A 75 -13.35 -6.11 11.64
CA GLY A 75 -12.70 -7.09 10.79
C GLY A 75 -11.26 -7.37 11.19
N ARG A 76 -10.49 -7.83 10.23
CA ARG A 76 -9.09 -8.18 10.44
C ARG A 76 -8.18 -7.03 10.03
N THR A 77 -7.41 -6.53 10.96
CA THR A 77 -6.36 -5.54 10.69
C THR A 77 -5.32 -6.13 9.76
N ILE A 78 -4.97 -5.37 8.73
CA ILE A 78 -3.86 -5.71 7.85
C ILE A 78 -2.58 -5.17 8.48
N ASP A 79 -1.58 -6.02 8.67
CA ASP A 79 -0.27 -5.67 9.18
C ASP A 79 0.76 -6.56 8.47
N THR A 80 1.41 -6.00 7.46
CA THR A 80 2.25 -6.77 6.57
C THR A 80 3.32 -5.90 5.90
N TYR A 81 4.06 -6.49 4.99
CA TYR A 81 5.14 -5.83 4.26
C TYR A 81 4.86 -5.83 2.78
N ARG A 82 5.32 -4.78 2.11
CA ARG A 82 5.57 -4.82 0.66
C ARG A 82 7.06 -4.85 0.44
N LYS A 83 7.51 -5.80 -0.34
CA LYS A 83 8.92 -5.99 -0.65
C LYS A 83 9.09 -6.06 -2.16
N ALA A 84 10.16 -5.48 -2.65
CA ALA A 84 10.59 -5.66 -4.01
C ALA A 84 12.10 -5.90 -4.05
N SER A 85 12.52 -6.88 -4.81
CA SER A 85 13.93 -7.10 -5.12
C SER A 85 14.12 -6.86 -6.59
N ILE A 86 15.11 -6.05 -6.95
CA ILE A 86 15.45 -5.78 -8.32
C ILE A 86 16.57 -6.75 -8.71
N PHE A 87 16.29 -7.57 -9.69
CA PHE A 87 17.24 -8.55 -10.18
C PHE A 87 18.04 -7.98 -11.35
N TRP A 88 19.35 -8.02 -11.20
CA TRP A 88 20.30 -7.65 -12.24
C TRP A 88 21.03 -8.89 -12.71
N THR A 89 20.80 -9.30 -13.93
CA THR A 89 21.60 -10.38 -14.49
C THR A 89 23.00 -9.86 -14.82
N ARG A 90 23.99 -10.66 -14.48
CA ARG A 90 25.39 -10.39 -14.87
C ARG A 90 25.64 -10.66 -16.35
N ASN A 91 24.66 -11.22 -17.04
CA ASN A 91 24.76 -11.46 -18.48
C ASN A 91 24.27 -10.23 -19.24
N PRO A 92 25.16 -9.41 -19.83
CA PRO A 92 24.78 -8.17 -20.52
C PRO A 92 23.91 -8.40 -21.76
N LYS A 93 23.75 -9.64 -22.20
CA LYS A 93 22.88 -9.98 -23.34
C LYS A 93 21.40 -10.06 -22.96
N LEU A 94 21.10 -10.19 -21.67
CA LEU A 94 19.74 -10.48 -21.25
C LEU A 94 18.94 -9.26 -20.83
N VAL A 95 19.53 -8.27 -20.16
CA VAL A 95 18.80 -7.06 -19.75
C VAL A 95 19.73 -5.86 -19.66
N ASN A 96 19.45 -4.84 -20.44
CA ASN A 96 19.93 -3.51 -20.18
C ASN A 96 18.69 -2.66 -19.80
N PRO A 97 18.44 -2.44 -18.49
CA PRO A 97 17.24 -1.71 -18.06
C PRO A 97 17.18 -0.29 -18.59
N MET A 98 18.34 0.33 -18.84
CA MET A 98 18.40 1.68 -19.40
C MET A 98 17.95 1.71 -20.86
N LYS A 99 18.25 0.67 -21.62
CA LYS A 99 17.91 0.57 -23.03
C LYS A 99 16.45 0.16 -23.24
N GLU A 100 15.96 -0.77 -22.42
CA GLU A 100 14.61 -1.30 -22.54
C GLU A 100 13.58 -0.56 -21.67
N LYS A 101 14.05 0.29 -20.73
CA LYS A 101 13.23 0.96 -19.72
C LYS A 101 12.37 0.03 -18.87
N ARG A 102 12.79 -1.23 -18.78
CA ARG A 102 12.15 -2.27 -17.97
C ARG A 102 13.20 -3.00 -17.17
N ILE A 103 12.84 -3.37 -15.97
CA ILE A 103 13.70 -4.10 -15.04
C ILE A 103 13.01 -5.38 -14.59
N TRP A 104 13.80 -6.35 -14.23
CA TRP A 104 13.30 -7.55 -13.60
C TRP A 104 13.08 -7.26 -12.11
N VAL A 105 11.86 -7.44 -11.65
CA VAL A 105 11.47 -7.16 -10.27
C VAL A 105 10.77 -8.39 -9.71
N GLN A 106 11.14 -8.76 -8.50
CA GLN A 106 10.36 -9.68 -7.70
C GLN A 106 9.63 -8.86 -6.63
N ILE A 107 8.33 -8.72 -6.80
CA ILE A 107 7.48 -8.09 -5.80
C ILE A 107 6.98 -9.21 -4.90
N ALA A 108 7.55 -9.29 -3.72
CA ALA A 108 7.30 -10.43 -2.86
C ALA A 108 5.99 -10.32 -2.10
N LYS A 109 5.05 -11.10 -2.57
CA LYS A 109 4.06 -11.76 -1.72
C LYS A 109 4.33 -13.25 -1.91
N ASN A 110 5.25 -13.83 -1.13
CA ASN A 110 5.52 -15.29 -1.18
C ASN A 110 6.10 -15.83 -2.50
N PHE A 111 7.40 -15.69 -2.72
CA PHE A 111 8.15 -16.39 -3.78
C PHE A 111 7.61 -16.25 -5.21
N GLU A 112 7.02 -15.13 -5.54
CA GLU A 112 6.59 -14.87 -6.90
C GLU A 112 7.78 -14.79 -7.85
N PRO A 113 7.64 -15.23 -9.12
CA PRO A 113 8.72 -15.12 -10.10
C PRO A 113 9.05 -13.66 -10.41
N PHE A 114 10.27 -13.43 -10.86
CA PHE A 114 10.65 -12.13 -11.37
C PHE A 114 9.84 -11.78 -12.61
N ILE A 115 9.30 -10.56 -12.62
CA ILE A 115 8.54 -10.01 -13.74
C ILE A 115 9.23 -8.75 -14.26
N ARG A 116 9.01 -8.45 -15.53
CA ARG A 116 9.58 -7.25 -16.15
C ARG A 116 8.58 -6.09 -16.05
N LEU A 117 8.97 -5.04 -15.35
CA LEU A 117 8.12 -3.86 -15.12
C LEU A 117 8.84 -2.59 -15.52
N THR A 118 8.06 -1.60 -15.94
CA THR A 118 8.54 -0.23 -16.05
C THR A 118 8.67 0.39 -14.67
N GLU A 119 9.38 1.51 -14.56
CA GLU A 119 9.48 2.23 -13.28
C GLU A 119 8.12 2.68 -12.76
N ASP A 120 7.19 3.10 -13.64
CA ASP A 120 5.83 3.49 -13.26
C ASP A 120 5.04 2.30 -12.72
N GLU A 121 5.15 1.14 -13.36
CA GLU A 121 4.49 -0.08 -12.90
C GLU A 121 5.01 -0.52 -11.53
N VAL A 122 6.32 -0.43 -11.30
CA VAL A 122 6.92 -0.73 -9.98
C VAL A 122 6.45 0.27 -8.92
N ARG A 123 6.39 1.55 -9.28
CA ARG A 123 5.88 2.60 -8.39
C ARG A 123 4.45 2.33 -7.97
N GLN A 124 3.58 1.97 -8.91
CA GLN A 124 2.20 1.62 -8.63
C GLN A 124 2.09 0.40 -7.72
N GLU A 125 2.82 -0.66 -8.02
CA GLU A 125 2.78 -1.89 -7.22
C GLU A 125 3.26 -1.70 -5.77
N LEU A 126 4.21 -0.82 -5.55
CA LEU A 126 4.80 -0.59 -4.23
C LEU A 126 4.13 0.53 -3.43
N LEU A 127 3.63 1.56 -4.10
CA LEU A 127 3.22 2.80 -3.45
C LEU A 127 1.74 3.13 -3.58
N ASP A 128 0.99 2.37 -4.39
CA ASP A 128 -0.45 2.51 -4.51
C ASP A 128 -1.12 1.37 -3.75
N PHE A 129 -2.13 1.72 -2.95
CA PHE A 129 -2.80 0.78 -2.05
C PHE A 129 -4.29 0.77 -2.30
N ASP A 130 -4.83 -0.43 -2.38
CA ASP A 130 -6.26 -0.70 -2.42
C ASP A 130 -6.51 -1.97 -1.61
N GLU A 131 -6.72 -1.81 -0.32
CA GLU A 131 -6.84 -2.91 0.63
C GLU A 131 -8.32 -3.13 0.98
N LYS A 132 -8.77 -4.36 0.86
CA LYS A 132 -10.13 -4.74 1.22
C LYS A 132 -10.17 -5.32 2.62
N ILE A 133 -11.04 -4.77 3.46
CA ILE A 133 -11.34 -5.31 4.78
C ILE A 133 -12.81 -5.70 4.83
N THR A 134 -13.07 -6.91 5.28
CA THR A 134 -14.41 -7.48 5.40
C THR A 134 -14.73 -7.71 6.87
N PHE A 135 -15.92 -7.34 7.28
CA PHE A 135 -16.43 -7.64 8.62
C PHE A 135 -17.91 -7.97 8.56
N LYS A 136 -18.41 -8.63 9.59
CA LYS A 136 -19.85 -8.95 9.68
C LYS A 136 -20.65 -7.72 10.07
N ALA A 137 -21.72 -7.43 9.37
CA ALA A 137 -22.62 -6.32 9.69
C ALA A 137 -23.09 -6.36 11.14
N SER A 138 -23.30 -7.56 11.68
CA SER A 138 -23.70 -7.77 13.08
C SER A 138 -22.69 -7.21 14.11
N GLU A 139 -21.44 -6.99 13.72
CA GLU A 139 -20.45 -6.36 14.61
C GLU A 139 -20.82 -4.92 14.95
N LEU A 140 -21.53 -4.23 14.07
CA LEU A 140 -22.00 -2.86 14.30
C LEU A 140 -23.39 -2.79 14.96
N GLY A 141 -24.21 -3.80 14.74
CA GLY A 141 -25.62 -3.76 15.16
C GLY A 141 -26.51 -2.94 14.22
N THR A 142 -27.82 -2.97 14.44
CA THR A 142 -28.80 -2.24 13.64
C THR A 142 -28.65 -0.72 13.82
N GLY A 143 -28.81 0.03 12.76
CA GLY A 143 -28.77 1.49 12.76
C GLY A 143 -27.71 2.09 11.85
N ASN A 144 -27.51 3.38 11.97
CA ASN A 144 -26.50 4.12 11.24
C ASN A 144 -25.19 4.17 12.03
N HIS A 145 -24.09 3.86 11.37
CA HIS A 145 -22.77 3.83 12.00
C HIS A 145 -21.75 4.60 11.17
N MET A 146 -20.85 5.28 11.86
CA MET A 146 -19.69 5.89 11.22
C MET A 146 -18.52 4.92 11.27
N VAL A 147 -17.84 4.75 10.14
CA VAL A 147 -16.67 3.88 10.02
C VAL A 147 -15.50 4.70 9.51
N GLY A 148 -14.40 4.59 10.21
CA GLY A 148 -13.14 5.23 9.85
C GLY A 148 -12.04 4.20 9.60
N ALA A 149 -10.89 4.69 9.21
CA ALA A 149 -9.70 3.86 9.05
C ALA A 149 -8.47 4.59 9.55
N GLU A 150 -7.54 3.80 10.05
CA GLU A 150 -6.21 4.25 10.43
C GLU A 150 -5.19 3.49 9.58
N VAL A 151 -4.28 4.22 8.98
CA VAL A 151 -3.22 3.66 8.13
C VAL A 151 -1.87 4.09 8.67
N TYR A 152 -0.93 3.18 8.77
CA TYR A 152 0.45 3.51 9.04
C TYR A 152 1.37 2.89 8.00
N VAL A 153 2.48 3.57 7.73
CA VAL A 153 3.51 3.13 6.80
C VAL A 153 4.87 3.42 7.43
N SER A 154 5.74 2.43 7.41
CA SER A 154 7.12 2.55 7.87
C SER A 154 8.04 2.08 6.75
N TRP A 155 8.90 2.99 6.28
CA TRP A 155 9.91 2.72 5.27
C TRP A 155 11.29 2.75 5.92
N GLN A 156 12.05 1.70 5.73
CA GLN A 156 13.43 1.63 6.24
C GLN A 156 14.38 2.31 5.27
N LYS A 157 15.47 2.83 5.81
CA LYS A 157 16.47 3.54 5.03
C LYS A 157 17.04 2.66 3.92
N HIS A 158 17.06 3.21 2.73
CA HIS A 158 17.82 2.74 1.59
C HIS A 158 18.88 3.77 1.24
N ASP A 159 19.99 3.39 0.58
CA ASP A 159 21.15 4.26 0.37
C ASP A 159 20.82 5.63 -0.23
N TYR A 160 19.73 5.77 -0.96
CA TYR A 160 19.32 7.03 -1.57
C TYR A 160 17.91 7.48 -1.22
N ILE A 161 17.29 6.85 -0.24
CA ILE A 161 15.95 7.20 0.21
C ILE A 161 15.94 7.29 1.73
N GLU A 162 15.52 8.43 2.24
CA GLU A 162 15.44 8.63 3.68
C GLU A 162 14.34 7.76 4.32
N PRO A 163 14.57 7.25 5.53
CA PRO A 163 13.54 6.50 6.25
C PRO A 163 12.41 7.42 6.68
N PHE A 164 11.22 6.88 6.77
CA PHE A 164 10.10 7.60 7.34
C PHE A 164 9.11 6.66 8.05
N ASN A 165 8.41 7.23 9.01
CA ASN A 165 7.25 6.64 9.64
C ASN A 165 6.12 7.65 9.55
N THR A 166 4.96 7.23 9.11
CA THR A 166 3.82 8.11 9.00
C THR A 166 2.52 7.36 9.31
N LYS A 167 1.58 8.10 9.86
CA LYS A 167 0.25 7.61 10.19
C LYS A 167 -0.79 8.60 9.67
N ALA A 168 -1.89 8.10 9.17
CA ALA A 168 -2.99 8.93 8.69
C ALA A 168 -4.33 8.29 9.04
N HIS A 169 -5.36 9.12 9.11
CA HIS A 169 -6.73 8.72 9.37
C HIS A 169 -7.60 9.05 8.17
N ALA A 170 -8.50 8.14 7.82
CA ALA A 170 -9.49 8.38 6.80
C ALA A 170 -10.62 9.25 7.35
N LYS A 171 -11.23 10.03 6.47
CA LYS A 171 -12.51 10.65 6.75
C LYS A 171 -13.57 9.56 6.92
N GLU A 172 -14.34 9.63 8.01
CA GLU A 172 -15.37 8.64 8.30
C GLU A 172 -16.47 8.60 7.24
N ILE A 173 -16.98 7.41 6.97
CA ILE A 173 -18.14 7.20 6.10
C ILE A 173 -19.30 6.60 6.90
N GLU A 174 -20.52 6.83 6.45
CA GLU A 174 -21.71 6.29 7.09
C GLU A 174 -22.11 4.94 6.47
N ILE A 175 -22.44 3.98 7.33
CA ILE A 175 -22.96 2.68 6.95
C ILE A 175 -24.24 2.42 7.71
N LYS A 176 -25.28 1.94 6.99
CA LYS A 176 -26.56 1.61 7.58
C LYS A 176 -26.74 0.08 7.63
N ILE A 177 -27.06 -0.41 8.81
CA ILE A 177 -27.41 -1.82 9.05
C ILE A 177 -28.90 -1.90 9.36
N ASN A 178 -29.60 -2.67 8.57
CA ASN A 178 -31.03 -2.90 8.74
C ASN A 178 -31.34 -4.06 9.69
#